data_5fd1fb3c5c0e3c5c2979e99b209af807
#
_entry.id   5fd1fb3c5c0e3c5c2979e99b209af807
#
_cell.length_a   1.000
_cell.length_b   1.000
_cell.length_c   1.000
_cell.angle_alpha   90.00
_cell.angle_beta   90.00
_cell.angle_gamma   90.00
#
_symmetry.space_group_name_H-M   'P 1'
#
loop_
_entity.id
_entity.type
_entity.pdbx_description
1 polymer ?
#
loop_
_entity_poly.entity_id
_entity_poly.type
_entity_poly.pdbx_seq_one_letter_code
_entity_poly.pdbx_strand_id
1 'polypeptide(L)'
;HLTSSLFNIYMKNPQFAQIIDTLKPGVTSNPIHTDDGWYIIKIDNILKNMIISETEYEKLKSESINAITKSKMDILSNEYVKNLFIIENPIIKRDAFNLLRSYLGKFILTIEKYSDWDLDNKLNLALTNLGLKRGEEYSGLTLVGYKSNNISLDEFIIWYRIREQYVKFIKDNLTGFSKSLEDLVWLMVRDKLIADQAFQKGYNKSDWVVKQSEWWKQKISYSAYRNELANSITLNSDEIKLADAKNKSQSELLSEKLSKEILHKVLELKKKYKITVNENVLDNIKVSTENDKKAIDMYIVKRGNLIPRPAFPTIDNDWASWE
;
A
#
# COMPACT_ATOMS: atom_id res chain seq x y z
N HIS A 1 -11.30 -17.22 -27.97
CA HIS A 1 -11.26 -18.48 -27.20
C HIS A 1 -10.38 -18.29 -25.99
N LEU A 2 -10.89 -18.69 -24.82
CA LEU A 2 -10.16 -18.61 -23.55
C LEU A 2 -10.06 -20.03 -22.96
N THR A 3 -8.85 -20.45 -22.60
CA THR A 3 -8.63 -21.70 -21.87
C THR A 3 -8.44 -21.36 -20.38
N SER A 4 -9.29 -21.93 -19.53
CA SER A 4 -9.22 -21.68 -18.07
C SER A 4 -9.70 -22.92 -17.32
N SER A 5 -9.22 -23.12 -16.09
CA SER A 5 -9.77 -24.14 -15.21
C SER A 5 -11.10 -23.67 -14.62
N LEU A 6 -12.01 -24.60 -14.33
CA LEU A 6 -13.27 -24.31 -13.63
C LEU A 6 -13.02 -23.60 -12.30
N PHE A 7 -11.95 -23.96 -11.61
CA PHE A 7 -11.49 -23.34 -10.40
C PHE A 7 -11.12 -21.85 -10.60
N ASN A 8 -10.36 -21.51 -11.63
CA ASN A 8 -10.02 -20.12 -11.93
C ASN A 8 -11.24 -19.28 -12.31
N ILE A 9 -12.22 -19.90 -12.96
CA ILE A 9 -13.50 -19.26 -13.29
C ILE A 9 -14.31 -19.02 -12.02
N TYR A 10 -14.40 -20.02 -11.13
CA TYR A 10 -15.07 -19.89 -9.84
C TYR A 10 -14.47 -18.75 -9.00
N MET A 11 -13.16 -18.63 -9.00
CA MET A 11 -12.45 -17.57 -8.26
C MET A 11 -12.75 -16.16 -8.79
N LYS A 12 -13.00 -16.03 -10.09
CA LYS A 12 -13.32 -14.73 -10.70
C LYS A 12 -14.81 -14.42 -10.60
N ASN A 13 -15.64 -15.40 -10.85
CA ASN A 13 -17.09 -15.27 -10.81
C ASN A 13 -17.75 -16.62 -10.49
N PRO A 14 -18.19 -16.85 -9.24
CA PRO A 14 -18.84 -18.10 -8.84
C PRO A 14 -20.10 -18.44 -9.63
N GLN A 15 -20.87 -17.44 -10.08
CA GLN A 15 -22.08 -17.66 -10.88
C GLN A 15 -21.74 -18.26 -12.25
N PHE A 16 -20.67 -17.78 -12.87
CA PHE A 16 -20.18 -18.37 -14.13
C PHE A 16 -19.75 -19.82 -13.94
N ALA A 17 -19.03 -20.11 -12.87
CA ALA A 17 -18.58 -21.48 -12.61
C ALA A 17 -19.73 -22.45 -12.45
N GLN A 18 -20.80 -22.09 -11.74
CA GLN A 18 -22.00 -22.91 -11.57
C GLN A 18 -22.69 -23.19 -12.88
N ILE A 19 -22.81 -22.20 -13.76
CA ILE A 19 -23.45 -22.35 -15.07
C ILE A 19 -22.57 -23.20 -15.98
N ILE A 20 -21.26 -22.96 -16.00
CA ILE A 20 -20.30 -23.73 -16.81
C ILE A 20 -20.25 -25.19 -16.40
N ASP A 21 -20.36 -25.49 -15.09
CA ASP A 21 -20.36 -26.87 -14.58
C ASP A 21 -21.57 -27.68 -15.10
N THR A 22 -22.67 -27.01 -15.39
CA THR A 22 -23.89 -27.63 -15.92
C THR A 22 -24.00 -27.62 -17.45
N LEU A 23 -23.18 -26.81 -18.13
CA LEU A 23 -23.21 -26.65 -19.58
C LEU A 23 -22.50 -27.83 -20.31
N LYS A 24 -23.13 -28.37 -21.31
CA LYS A 24 -22.52 -29.39 -22.18
C LYS A 24 -21.64 -28.70 -23.24
N PRO A 25 -20.53 -29.33 -23.67
CA PRO A 25 -19.75 -28.84 -24.81
C PRO A 25 -20.59 -28.62 -26.05
N GLY A 26 -20.38 -27.53 -26.75
CA GLY A 26 -21.11 -27.14 -27.94
C GLY A 26 -22.41 -26.36 -27.67
N VAL A 27 -22.93 -26.35 -26.44
CA VAL A 27 -24.17 -25.64 -26.05
C VAL A 27 -23.81 -24.21 -25.58
N THR A 28 -24.66 -23.27 -26.01
CA THR A 28 -24.57 -21.86 -25.58
C THR A 28 -25.46 -21.65 -24.36
N SER A 29 -24.97 -20.89 -23.36
CA SER A 29 -25.76 -20.53 -22.18
C SER A 29 -26.90 -19.56 -22.53
N ASN A 30 -27.87 -19.46 -21.64
CA ASN A 30 -28.75 -18.30 -21.57
C ASN A 30 -27.91 -17.05 -21.18
N PRO A 31 -28.40 -15.82 -21.45
CA PRO A 31 -27.74 -14.61 -20.97
C PRO A 31 -27.58 -14.63 -19.45
N ILE A 32 -26.35 -14.38 -19.01
CA ILE A 32 -25.95 -14.38 -17.61
C ILE A 32 -25.72 -12.92 -17.21
N HIS A 33 -26.43 -12.42 -16.22
CA HIS A 33 -26.22 -11.11 -15.66
C HIS A 33 -25.19 -11.17 -14.53
N THR A 34 -24.20 -10.27 -14.56
CA THR A 34 -23.19 -10.08 -13.50
C THR A 34 -23.07 -8.59 -13.18
N ASP A 35 -22.34 -8.25 -12.14
CA ASP A 35 -22.15 -6.86 -11.72
C ASP A 35 -21.46 -5.99 -12.78
N ASP A 36 -20.70 -6.60 -13.68
CA ASP A 36 -19.94 -5.93 -14.75
C ASP A 36 -20.60 -6.05 -16.15
N GLY A 37 -21.74 -6.76 -16.27
CA GLY A 37 -22.48 -6.83 -17.53
C GLY A 37 -23.21 -8.12 -17.81
N TRP A 38 -23.63 -8.28 -19.07
CA TRP A 38 -24.33 -9.47 -19.57
C TRP A 38 -23.39 -10.32 -20.41
N TYR A 39 -23.43 -11.64 -20.17
CA TYR A 39 -22.55 -12.59 -20.84
C TYR A 39 -23.33 -13.74 -21.44
N ILE A 40 -22.83 -14.26 -22.57
CA ILE A 40 -23.26 -15.52 -23.18
C ILE A 40 -22.02 -16.38 -23.32
N ILE A 41 -22.06 -17.58 -22.77
CA ILE A 41 -20.92 -18.48 -22.72
C ILE A 41 -21.22 -19.73 -23.54
N LYS A 42 -20.22 -20.19 -24.29
CA LYS A 42 -20.22 -21.48 -24.97
C LYS A 42 -18.97 -22.23 -24.57
N ILE A 43 -19.12 -23.50 -24.21
CA ILE A 43 -18.00 -24.40 -23.95
C ILE A 43 -17.68 -25.12 -25.27
N ASP A 44 -16.50 -24.90 -25.80
CA ASP A 44 -16.05 -25.58 -27.01
C ASP A 44 -15.53 -26.98 -26.67
N ASN A 45 -14.76 -27.13 -25.62
CA ASN A 45 -14.20 -28.42 -25.19
C ASN A 45 -13.91 -28.43 -23.68
N ILE A 46 -13.96 -29.63 -23.09
CA ILE A 46 -13.58 -29.87 -21.69
C ILE A 46 -12.39 -30.84 -21.71
N LEU A 47 -11.24 -30.35 -21.27
CA LEU A 47 -10.05 -31.16 -21.07
C LEU A 47 -10.09 -31.74 -19.65
N LYS A 48 -10.10 -33.05 -19.52
CA LYS A 48 -10.04 -33.76 -18.24
C LYS A 48 -8.65 -34.34 -18.06
N ASN A 49 -7.93 -33.92 -17.05
CA ASN A 49 -6.70 -34.59 -16.62
C ASN A 49 -7.10 -35.87 -15.89
N MET A 50 -6.73 -37.03 -16.47
CA MET A 50 -7.11 -38.34 -15.94
C MET A 50 -6.13 -38.87 -14.87
N ILE A 51 -4.95 -38.30 -14.72
CA ILE A 51 -3.93 -38.75 -13.78
C ILE A 51 -3.42 -37.52 -13.03
N ILE A 52 -3.69 -37.46 -11.74
CA ILE A 52 -3.14 -36.45 -10.84
C ILE A 52 -2.26 -37.21 -9.84
N SER A 53 -1.00 -36.81 -9.73
CA SER A 53 -0.12 -37.35 -8.68
C SER A 53 -0.63 -36.91 -7.29
N GLU A 54 -0.30 -37.68 -6.26
CA GLU A 54 -0.72 -37.35 -4.87
C GLU A 54 -0.26 -35.94 -4.47
N THR A 55 0.94 -35.55 -4.87
CA THR A 55 1.49 -34.19 -4.67
C THR A 55 0.69 -33.11 -5.39
N GLU A 56 0.24 -33.35 -6.61
CA GLU A 56 -0.62 -32.42 -7.35
C GLU A 56 -2.01 -32.35 -6.72
N TYR A 57 -2.56 -33.45 -6.25
CA TYR A 57 -3.84 -33.49 -5.55
C TYR A 57 -3.80 -32.65 -4.26
N GLU A 58 -2.81 -32.85 -3.39
CA GLU A 58 -2.68 -32.07 -2.15
C GLU A 58 -2.41 -30.58 -2.43
N LYS A 59 -1.66 -30.26 -3.46
CA LYS A 59 -1.47 -28.86 -3.92
C LYS A 59 -2.80 -28.23 -4.36
N LEU A 60 -3.56 -28.89 -5.24
CA LEU A 60 -4.86 -28.40 -5.73
C LEU A 60 -5.88 -28.28 -4.59
N LYS A 61 -5.89 -29.22 -3.67
CA LYS A 61 -6.74 -29.19 -2.46
C LYS A 61 -6.38 -27.98 -1.59
N SER A 62 -5.12 -27.73 -1.31
CA SER A 62 -4.66 -26.57 -0.56
C SER A 62 -5.00 -25.26 -1.26
N GLU A 63 -4.77 -25.17 -2.56
CA GLU A 63 -5.13 -23.99 -3.37
C GLU A 63 -6.63 -23.74 -3.35
N SER A 64 -7.44 -24.81 -3.45
CA SER A 64 -8.91 -24.72 -3.41
C SER A 64 -9.43 -24.25 -2.06
N ILE A 65 -8.89 -24.79 -0.95
CA ILE A 65 -9.24 -24.36 0.40
C ILE A 65 -8.88 -22.89 0.61
N ASN A 66 -7.68 -22.49 0.20
CA ASN A 66 -7.22 -21.11 0.32
C ASN A 66 -8.12 -20.16 -0.49
N ALA A 67 -8.50 -20.56 -1.68
CA ALA A 67 -9.34 -19.78 -2.55
C ALA A 67 -10.77 -19.61 -2.01
N ILE A 68 -11.40 -20.70 -1.55
CA ILE A 68 -12.73 -20.65 -0.92
C ILE A 68 -12.68 -19.79 0.35
N THR A 69 -11.64 -19.96 1.17
CA THR A 69 -11.44 -19.19 2.40
C THR A 69 -11.32 -17.71 2.06
N LYS A 70 -10.48 -17.36 1.07
CA LYS A 70 -10.34 -15.98 0.61
C LYS A 70 -11.65 -15.39 0.11
N SER A 71 -12.38 -16.12 -0.74
CA SER A 71 -13.67 -15.67 -1.27
C SER A 71 -14.69 -15.40 -0.14
N LYS A 72 -14.79 -16.30 0.84
CA LYS A 72 -15.65 -16.08 2.01
C LYS A 72 -15.20 -14.87 2.85
N MET A 73 -13.91 -14.71 3.06
CA MET A 73 -13.36 -13.54 3.77
C MET A 73 -13.67 -12.25 3.03
N ASP A 74 -13.53 -12.22 1.71
CA ASP A 74 -13.82 -11.04 0.89
C ASP A 74 -15.31 -10.66 0.99
N ILE A 75 -16.23 -11.64 0.91
CA ILE A 75 -17.67 -11.41 1.07
C ILE A 75 -17.98 -10.84 2.45
N LEU A 76 -17.51 -11.49 3.52
CA LEU A 76 -17.77 -11.06 4.89
C LEU A 76 -17.15 -9.69 5.18
N SER A 77 -15.95 -9.42 4.66
CA SER A 77 -15.30 -8.12 4.77
C SER A 77 -16.10 -7.02 4.07
N ASN A 78 -16.58 -7.30 2.87
CA ASN A 78 -17.38 -6.34 2.10
C ASN A 78 -18.70 -6.03 2.80
N GLU A 79 -19.40 -7.06 3.32
CA GLU A 79 -20.61 -6.87 4.12
C GLU A 79 -20.35 -6.07 5.39
N TYR A 80 -19.27 -6.36 6.08
CA TYR A 80 -18.88 -5.63 7.29
C TYR A 80 -18.60 -4.14 6.98
N VAL A 81 -17.83 -3.86 5.93
CA VAL A 81 -17.54 -2.50 5.48
C VAL A 81 -18.81 -1.78 5.07
N LYS A 82 -19.68 -2.43 4.28
CA LYS A 82 -20.98 -1.87 3.88
C LYS A 82 -21.82 -1.46 5.10
N ASN A 83 -21.89 -2.31 6.12
CA ASN A 83 -22.61 -2.02 7.35
C ASN A 83 -21.99 -0.82 8.11
N LEU A 84 -20.65 -0.72 8.17
CA LEU A 84 -19.99 0.45 8.75
C LEU A 84 -20.35 1.74 8.00
N PHE A 85 -20.36 1.72 6.67
CA PHE A 85 -20.75 2.88 5.86
C PHE A 85 -22.21 3.28 6.10
N ILE A 86 -23.12 2.32 6.26
CA ILE A 86 -24.53 2.59 6.57
C ILE A 86 -24.66 3.23 7.97
N ILE A 87 -23.95 2.71 8.97
CA ILE A 87 -24.03 3.20 10.36
C ILE A 87 -23.40 4.59 10.48
N GLU A 88 -22.22 4.80 9.92
CA GLU A 88 -21.43 6.02 10.05
C GLU A 88 -21.87 7.11 9.07
N ASN A 89 -22.52 6.73 7.97
CA ASN A 89 -23.05 7.63 6.94
C ASN A 89 -22.05 8.71 6.50
N PRO A 90 -20.86 8.34 5.98
CA PRO A 90 -19.85 9.30 5.63
C PRO A 90 -20.29 10.17 4.43
N ILE A 91 -20.00 11.47 4.52
CA ILE A 91 -20.35 12.47 3.50
C ILE A 91 -19.11 13.25 3.11
N ILE A 92 -18.75 13.20 1.83
CA ILE A 92 -17.68 14.03 1.27
C ILE A 92 -18.17 15.48 1.18
N LYS A 93 -17.40 16.41 1.74
CA LYS A 93 -17.70 17.84 1.67
C LYS A 93 -17.27 18.40 0.32
N ARG A 94 -18.24 18.89 -0.44
CA ARG A 94 -18.07 19.31 -1.85
C ARG A 94 -16.94 20.30 -2.05
N ASP A 95 -16.88 21.38 -1.27
CA ASP A 95 -15.90 22.44 -1.47
C ASP A 95 -14.50 22.00 -1.02
N ALA A 96 -14.38 21.24 0.06
CA ALA A 96 -13.11 20.64 0.46
C ALA A 96 -12.60 19.64 -0.58
N PHE A 97 -13.49 18.85 -1.19
CA PHE A 97 -13.12 17.95 -2.29
C PHE A 97 -12.68 18.72 -3.54
N ASN A 98 -13.35 19.81 -3.90
CA ASN A 98 -12.95 20.67 -5.03
C ASN A 98 -11.58 21.30 -4.79
N LEU A 99 -11.30 21.74 -3.57
CA LEU A 99 -10.01 22.25 -3.17
C LEU A 99 -8.94 21.18 -3.30
N LEU A 100 -9.19 19.97 -2.75
CA LEU A 100 -8.29 18.82 -2.86
C LEU A 100 -8.00 18.45 -4.30
N ARG A 101 -9.04 18.39 -5.15
CA ARG A 101 -8.90 18.07 -6.58
C ARG A 101 -8.02 19.07 -7.31
N SER A 102 -8.21 20.36 -7.07
CA SER A 102 -7.38 21.39 -7.69
C SER A 102 -5.96 21.38 -7.16
N TYR A 103 -5.78 21.16 -5.87
CA TYR A 103 -4.46 21.01 -5.25
C TYR A 103 -3.68 19.83 -5.85
N LEU A 104 -4.24 18.63 -5.84
CA LEU A 104 -3.59 17.45 -6.40
C LEU A 104 -3.42 17.55 -7.92
N GLY A 105 -4.39 18.13 -8.62
CA GLY A 105 -4.30 18.36 -10.06
C GLY A 105 -3.05 19.13 -10.45
N LYS A 106 -2.62 20.10 -9.65
CA LYS A 106 -1.42 20.89 -9.87
C LYS A 106 -0.13 20.07 -9.90
N PHE A 107 -0.08 18.95 -9.15
CA PHE A 107 1.09 18.07 -9.07
C PHE A 107 1.00 16.86 -10.00
N ILE A 108 -0.21 16.43 -10.34
CA ILE A 108 -0.46 15.17 -11.04
C ILE A 108 -0.66 15.36 -12.54
N LEU A 109 -1.25 16.50 -12.94
CA LEU A 109 -1.60 16.82 -14.33
C LEU A 109 -0.49 17.64 -14.98
N THR A 110 -0.50 17.65 -16.32
CA THR A 110 0.31 18.61 -17.07
C THR A 110 -0.27 20.03 -16.92
N ILE A 111 0.55 21.04 -17.14
CA ILE A 111 0.13 22.46 -17.04
C ILE A 111 -1.04 22.75 -17.97
N GLU A 112 -1.00 22.20 -19.20
CA GLU A 112 -2.05 22.38 -20.20
C GLU A 112 -3.38 21.81 -19.68
N LYS A 113 -3.42 20.56 -19.23
CA LYS A 113 -4.64 19.94 -18.70
C LYS A 113 -5.18 20.65 -17.45
N TYR A 114 -4.29 21.12 -16.59
CA TYR A 114 -4.67 21.87 -15.40
C TYR A 114 -5.39 23.18 -15.78
N SER A 115 -4.87 23.88 -16.81
CA SER A 115 -5.45 25.10 -17.36
C SER A 115 -6.75 24.83 -18.12
N ASP A 116 -6.74 23.84 -19.05
CA ASP A 116 -7.91 23.51 -19.88
C ASP A 116 -9.13 23.09 -19.02
N TRP A 117 -8.89 22.44 -17.91
CA TRP A 117 -9.95 22.04 -16.97
C TRP A 117 -10.35 23.13 -16.00
N ASP A 118 -9.77 24.31 -16.12
CA ASP A 118 -10.10 25.53 -15.34
C ASP A 118 -9.99 25.27 -13.81
N LEU A 119 -8.98 24.47 -13.41
CA LEU A 119 -8.84 24.04 -12.02
C LEU A 119 -8.44 25.18 -11.07
N ASP A 120 -7.80 26.23 -11.58
CA ASP A 120 -7.45 27.40 -10.80
C ASP A 120 -8.68 28.23 -10.40
N ASN A 121 -9.63 28.46 -11.34
CA ASN A 121 -10.89 29.09 -11.03
C ASN A 121 -11.77 28.25 -10.10
N LYS A 122 -11.79 26.94 -10.30
CA LYS A 122 -12.48 26.00 -9.39
C LYS A 122 -11.89 26.03 -7.98
N LEU A 123 -10.57 26.18 -7.85
CA LEU A 123 -9.91 26.40 -6.56
C LEU A 123 -10.39 27.70 -5.91
N ASN A 124 -10.36 28.80 -6.65
CA ASN A 124 -10.78 30.10 -6.12
C ASN A 124 -12.26 30.09 -5.69
N LEU A 125 -13.13 29.46 -6.48
CA LEU A 125 -14.55 29.32 -6.14
C LEU A 125 -14.71 28.48 -4.83
N ALA A 126 -14.01 27.36 -4.69
CA ALA A 126 -14.06 26.55 -3.50
C ALA A 126 -13.57 27.31 -2.26
N LEU A 127 -12.49 28.09 -2.39
CA LEU A 127 -11.98 28.94 -1.30
C LEU A 127 -13.01 30.01 -0.93
N THR A 128 -13.63 30.68 -1.90
CA THR A 128 -14.68 31.67 -1.65
C THR A 128 -15.87 31.07 -0.91
N ASN A 129 -16.33 29.88 -1.31
CA ASN A 129 -17.43 29.18 -0.66
C ASN A 129 -17.10 28.80 0.79
N LEU A 130 -15.84 28.52 1.07
CA LEU A 130 -15.34 28.21 2.40
C LEU A 130 -14.99 29.44 3.26
N GLY A 131 -15.07 30.64 2.68
CA GLY A 131 -14.68 31.89 3.35
C GLY A 131 -13.17 32.02 3.56
N LEU A 132 -12.36 31.34 2.74
CA LEU A 132 -10.90 31.27 2.87
C LEU A 132 -10.22 32.08 1.77
N LYS A 133 -9.00 32.53 2.04
CA LYS A 133 -8.14 33.21 1.06
C LYS A 133 -7.02 32.30 0.57
N ARG A 134 -6.54 32.58 -0.63
CA ARG A 134 -5.39 31.87 -1.19
C ARG A 134 -4.15 32.10 -0.33
N GLY A 135 -3.48 31.02 0.08
CA GLY A 135 -2.30 31.06 0.95
C GLY A 135 -2.60 30.91 2.45
N GLU A 136 -3.86 30.81 2.85
CA GLU A 136 -4.22 30.41 4.21
C GLU A 136 -3.98 28.92 4.41
N GLU A 137 -3.89 28.49 5.68
CA GLU A 137 -3.74 27.09 6.02
C GLU A 137 -5.08 26.36 5.90
N TYR A 138 -5.14 25.30 5.08
CA TYR A 138 -6.36 24.51 4.84
C TYR A 138 -6.29 23.11 5.47
N SER A 139 -5.21 22.81 6.14
CA SER A 139 -4.91 21.46 6.63
C SER A 139 -6.04 20.86 7.49
N GLY A 140 -6.58 21.63 8.39
CA GLY A 140 -7.67 21.22 9.30
C GLY A 140 -9.07 21.15 8.67
N LEU A 141 -9.27 21.50 7.38
CA LEU A 141 -10.59 21.45 6.77
C LEU A 141 -11.12 20.02 6.69
N THR A 142 -12.37 19.84 7.10
CA THR A 142 -13.06 18.55 7.00
C THR A 142 -13.32 18.19 5.53
N LEU A 143 -12.68 17.13 5.05
CA LEU A 143 -12.92 16.54 3.75
C LEU A 143 -14.12 15.58 3.76
N VAL A 144 -14.19 14.74 4.78
CA VAL A 144 -15.29 13.78 4.96
C VAL A 144 -15.78 13.88 6.39
N GLY A 145 -17.07 14.11 6.57
CA GLY A 145 -17.74 14.01 7.86
C GLY A 145 -18.49 12.69 7.97
N TYR A 146 -18.45 12.04 9.14
CA TYR A 146 -19.26 10.88 9.45
C TYR A 146 -19.74 10.96 10.91
N LYS A 147 -20.67 10.07 11.28
CA LYS A 147 -21.41 10.22 12.54
C LYS A 147 -20.53 10.32 13.78
N SER A 148 -19.48 9.53 13.85
CA SER A 148 -18.60 9.46 15.03
C SER A 148 -17.40 10.41 14.96
N ASN A 149 -17.00 10.89 13.76
CA ASN A 149 -15.77 11.66 13.58
C ASN A 149 -15.73 12.35 12.20
N ASN A 150 -14.56 12.86 11.82
CA ASN A 150 -14.29 13.41 10.48
C ASN A 150 -12.90 13.03 10.01
N ILE A 151 -12.66 13.27 8.72
CA ILE A 151 -11.34 13.17 8.08
C ILE A 151 -11.02 14.54 7.50
N SER A 152 -9.87 15.08 7.86
CA SER A 152 -9.39 16.36 7.37
C SER A 152 -8.60 16.23 6.07
N LEU A 153 -8.31 17.35 5.42
CA LEU A 153 -7.49 17.37 4.20
C LEU A 153 -6.06 16.90 4.44
N ASP A 154 -5.45 17.30 5.55
CA ASP A 154 -4.08 16.88 5.91
C ASP A 154 -4.01 15.40 6.22
N GLU A 155 -4.99 14.83 6.95
CA GLU A 155 -5.06 13.37 7.13
C GLU A 155 -5.11 12.63 5.78
N PHE A 156 -5.91 13.15 4.84
CA PHE A 156 -5.96 12.57 3.50
C PHE A 156 -4.61 12.69 2.77
N ILE A 157 -3.97 13.84 2.80
CA ILE A 157 -2.68 14.05 2.13
C ILE A 157 -1.58 13.16 2.71
N ILE A 158 -1.54 12.99 4.04
CA ILE A 158 -0.60 12.07 4.69
C ILE A 158 -0.88 10.62 4.24
N TRP A 159 -2.14 10.20 4.26
CA TRP A 159 -2.55 8.87 3.82
C TRP A 159 -2.24 8.63 2.33
N TYR A 160 -2.44 9.64 1.48
CA TYR A 160 -2.15 9.60 0.05
C TYR A 160 -0.65 9.47 -0.23
N ARG A 161 0.19 10.31 0.38
CA ARG A 161 1.66 10.33 0.15
C ARG A 161 2.30 8.97 0.39
N ILE A 162 1.81 8.24 1.37
CA ILE A 162 2.29 6.89 1.67
C ILE A 162 1.97 5.89 0.54
N ARG A 163 0.94 6.16 -0.25
CA ARG A 163 0.37 5.27 -1.28
C ARG A 163 0.57 5.78 -2.70
N GLU A 164 1.10 6.96 -2.86
CA GLU A 164 1.21 7.68 -4.13
C GLU A 164 1.75 6.81 -5.27
N GLN A 165 2.79 6.04 -5.02
CA GLN A 165 3.40 5.16 -6.04
C GLN A 165 2.48 4.03 -6.54
N TYR A 166 1.42 3.73 -5.82
CA TYR A 166 0.45 2.67 -6.18
C TYR A 166 -0.84 3.23 -6.76
N VAL A 167 -1.04 4.54 -6.67
CA VAL A 167 -2.26 5.21 -7.14
C VAL A 167 -2.13 5.56 -8.61
N LYS A 168 -3.16 5.25 -9.38
CA LYS A 168 -3.27 5.63 -10.78
C LYS A 168 -4.52 6.48 -10.97
N PHE A 169 -4.35 7.65 -11.57
CA PHE A 169 -5.45 8.54 -11.92
C PHE A 169 -5.79 8.41 -13.40
N ILE A 170 -7.08 8.46 -13.72
CA ILE A 170 -7.54 8.66 -15.09
C ILE A 170 -7.30 10.13 -15.44
N LYS A 171 -6.43 10.37 -16.43
CA LYS A 171 -5.99 11.73 -16.79
C LYS A 171 -6.51 12.18 -18.17
N ASP A 172 -7.51 11.47 -18.71
CA ASP A 172 -8.03 11.77 -20.06
C ASP A 172 -9.04 12.92 -20.04
N ASN A 173 -9.83 13.02 -18.97
CA ASN A 173 -10.82 14.08 -18.78
C ASN A 173 -11.02 14.37 -17.29
N LEU A 174 -11.62 15.56 -17.01
CA LEU A 174 -11.86 16.03 -15.64
C LEU A 174 -12.79 15.09 -14.84
N THR A 175 -13.78 14.49 -15.49
CA THR A 175 -14.72 13.57 -14.84
C THR A 175 -13.99 12.31 -14.38
N GLY A 176 -13.16 11.70 -15.24
CA GLY A 176 -12.35 10.54 -14.90
C GLY A 176 -11.35 10.82 -13.78
N PHE A 177 -10.69 11.98 -13.84
CA PHE A 177 -9.78 12.41 -12.78
C PHE A 177 -10.51 12.60 -11.45
N SER A 178 -11.66 13.29 -11.46
CA SER A 178 -12.49 13.52 -10.28
C SER A 178 -13.01 12.21 -9.70
N LYS A 179 -13.44 11.27 -10.55
CA LYS A 179 -13.91 9.94 -10.11
C LYS A 179 -12.78 9.13 -9.48
N SER A 180 -11.61 9.11 -10.10
CA SER A 180 -10.43 8.42 -9.53
C SER A 180 -10.04 8.98 -8.16
N LEU A 181 -10.14 10.30 -7.98
CA LEU A 181 -9.89 10.94 -6.69
C LEU A 181 -11.00 10.61 -5.67
N GLU A 182 -12.25 10.62 -6.09
CA GLU A 182 -13.39 10.25 -5.24
C GLU A 182 -13.25 8.81 -4.73
N ASP A 183 -12.93 7.87 -5.62
CA ASP A 183 -12.71 6.46 -5.26
C ASP A 183 -11.56 6.32 -4.24
N LEU A 184 -10.52 7.14 -4.39
CA LEU A 184 -9.40 7.19 -3.45
C LEU A 184 -9.82 7.73 -2.07
N VAL A 185 -10.67 8.76 -2.03
CA VAL A 185 -11.25 9.27 -0.78
C VAL A 185 -12.10 8.20 -0.10
N TRP A 186 -12.94 7.47 -0.84
CA TRP A 186 -13.72 6.37 -0.30
C TRP A 186 -12.86 5.22 0.23
N LEU A 187 -11.74 4.95 -0.42
CA LEU A 187 -10.76 3.96 0.05
C LEU A 187 -10.17 4.38 1.41
N MET A 188 -9.82 5.65 1.58
CA MET A 188 -9.37 6.17 2.87
C MET A 188 -10.45 6.10 3.94
N VAL A 189 -11.69 6.48 3.61
CA VAL A 189 -12.84 6.38 4.54
C VAL A 189 -12.98 4.95 5.06
N ARG A 190 -12.92 3.97 4.16
CA ARG A 190 -12.95 2.55 4.52
C ARG A 190 -11.84 2.21 5.52
N ASP A 191 -10.61 2.58 5.20
CA ASP A 191 -9.45 2.28 6.04
C ASP A 191 -9.59 2.93 7.42
N LYS A 192 -10.08 4.17 7.49
CA LYS A 192 -10.30 4.91 8.72
C LYS A 192 -11.39 4.29 9.59
N LEU A 193 -12.54 3.97 9.00
CA LEU A 193 -13.66 3.35 9.73
C LEU A 193 -13.28 1.99 10.31
N ILE A 194 -12.53 1.17 9.57
CA ILE A 194 -12.03 -0.10 10.08
C ILE A 194 -11.02 0.12 11.21
N ALA A 195 -10.12 1.10 11.06
CA ALA A 195 -9.14 1.44 12.10
C ALA A 195 -9.83 1.91 13.38
N ASP A 196 -10.82 2.80 13.28
CA ASP A 196 -11.58 3.31 14.42
C ASP A 196 -12.30 2.15 15.16
N GLN A 197 -12.89 1.22 14.43
CA GLN A 197 -13.49 0.01 15.02
C GLN A 197 -12.44 -0.89 15.69
N ALA A 198 -11.26 -1.03 15.10
CA ALA A 198 -10.18 -1.80 15.70
C ALA A 198 -9.69 -1.17 17.01
N PHE A 199 -9.58 0.16 17.06
CA PHE A 199 -9.27 0.90 18.29
C PHE A 199 -10.35 0.72 19.37
N GLN A 200 -11.62 0.83 19.00
CA GLN A 200 -12.75 0.64 19.94
C GLN A 200 -12.76 -0.79 20.51
N LYS A 201 -12.42 -1.79 19.71
CA LYS A 201 -12.29 -3.18 20.15
C LYS A 201 -11.00 -3.49 20.92
N GLY A 202 -10.10 -2.51 21.07
CA GLY A 202 -8.87 -2.65 21.84
C GLY A 202 -7.73 -3.39 21.13
N TYR A 203 -7.82 -3.66 19.82
CA TYR A 203 -6.76 -4.34 19.07
C TYR A 203 -5.42 -3.60 19.11
N ASN A 204 -5.45 -2.27 19.24
CA ASN A 204 -4.25 -1.45 19.41
C ASN A 204 -3.46 -1.76 20.69
N LYS A 205 -4.07 -2.43 21.67
CA LYS A 205 -3.45 -2.83 22.95
C LYS A 205 -2.92 -4.26 22.93
N SER A 206 -3.14 -5.03 21.88
CA SER A 206 -2.60 -6.38 21.78
C SER A 206 -1.08 -6.35 21.67
N ASP A 207 -0.40 -7.28 22.34
CA ASP A 207 1.07 -7.34 22.40
C ASP A 207 1.72 -7.32 21.02
N TRP A 208 1.10 -8.00 20.05
CA TRP A 208 1.60 -8.04 18.69
C TRP A 208 1.55 -6.66 18.02
N VAL A 209 0.43 -5.94 18.14
CA VAL A 209 0.27 -4.60 17.54
C VAL A 209 1.22 -3.61 18.21
N VAL A 210 1.33 -3.66 19.54
CA VAL A 210 2.24 -2.78 20.30
C VAL A 210 3.69 -3.02 19.86
N LYS A 211 4.16 -4.28 19.82
CA LYS A 211 5.51 -4.62 19.37
C LYS A 211 5.78 -4.18 17.94
N GLN A 212 4.83 -4.43 17.01
CA GLN A 212 4.97 -4.00 15.62
C GLN A 212 5.00 -2.47 15.49
N SER A 213 4.14 -1.77 16.20
CA SER A 213 4.09 -0.30 16.18
C SER A 213 5.40 0.32 16.69
N GLU A 214 5.95 -0.23 17.80
CA GLU A 214 7.23 0.24 18.34
C GLU A 214 8.39 -0.03 17.39
N TRP A 215 8.44 -1.20 16.79
CA TRP A 215 9.43 -1.54 15.79
C TRP A 215 9.38 -0.61 14.56
N TRP A 216 8.17 -0.30 14.05
CA TRP A 216 8.00 0.66 12.96
C TRP A 216 8.43 2.07 13.35
N LYS A 217 8.08 2.52 14.55
CA LYS A 217 8.47 3.81 15.09
C LYS A 217 10.00 3.97 15.14
N GLN A 218 10.69 2.96 15.64
CA GLN A 218 12.16 2.93 15.65
C GLN A 218 12.75 3.02 14.24
N LYS A 219 12.22 2.26 13.29
CA LYS A 219 12.68 2.30 11.90
C LYS A 219 12.45 3.65 11.22
N ILE A 220 11.28 4.24 11.42
CA ILE A 220 10.98 5.57 10.87
C ILE A 220 11.93 6.62 11.47
N SER A 221 12.15 6.57 12.78
CA SER A 221 13.07 7.48 13.47
C SER A 221 14.51 7.31 12.96
N TYR A 222 14.98 6.07 12.79
CA TYR A 222 16.29 5.81 12.18
C TYR A 222 16.36 6.35 10.75
N SER A 223 15.37 6.10 9.92
CA SER A 223 15.35 6.59 8.54
C SER A 223 15.37 8.11 8.45
N ALA A 224 14.63 8.78 9.35
CA ALA A 224 14.64 10.24 9.43
C ALA A 224 16.03 10.78 9.79
N TYR A 225 16.65 10.21 10.81
CA TYR A 225 18.01 10.60 11.23
C TYR A 225 19.06 10.31 10.13
N ARG A 226 18.96 9.16 9.48
CA ARG A 226 19.82 8.81 8.35
C ARG A 226 19.69 9.81 7.20
N ASN A 227 18.48 10.25 6.88
CA ASN A 227 18.24 11.27 5.86
C ASN A 227 18.80 12.63 6.26
N GLU A 228 18.70 13.01 7.53
CA GLU A 228 19.33 14.24 8.06
C GLU A 228 20.84 14.18 7.90
N LEU A 229 21.48 13.06 8.27
CA LEU A 229 22.92 12.86 8.05
C LEU A 229 23.27 12.90 6.56
N ALA A 230 22.49 12.24 5.70
CA ALA A 230 22.72 12.25 4.26
C ALA A 230 22.68 13.67 3.67
N ASN A 231 21.72 14.49 4.11
CA ASN A 231 21.59 15.88 3.66
C ASN A 231 22.71 16.79 4.19
N SER A 232 23.36 16.42 5.28
CA SER A 232 24.49 17.18 5.84
C SER A 232 25.83 16.87 5.15
N ILE A 233 25.90 15.77 4.38
CA ILE A 233 27.11 15.34 3.70
C ILE A 233 27.27 16.09 2.38
N THR A 234 28.43 16.75 2.23
CA THR A 234 28.84 17.40 0.99
C THR A 234 30.12 16.77 0.46
N LEU A 235 30.30 16.79 -0.86
CA LEU A 235 31.53 16.39 -1.52
C LEU A 235 32.35 17.64 -1.83
N ASN A 236 33.64 17.59 -1.52
CA ASN A 236 34.58 18.63 -1.95
C ASN A 236 35.13 18.29 -3.35
N SER A 237 35.79 19.28 -3.98
CA SER A 237 36.32 19.16 -5.34
C SER A 237 37.40 18.07 -5.49
N ASP A 238 38.18 17.81 -4.45
CA ASP A 238 39.26 16.80 -4.49
C ASP A 238 38.67 15.38 -4.36
N GLU A 239 37.62 15.21 -3.57
CA GLU A 239 36.86 13.96 -3.48
C GLU A 239 36.20 13.60 -4.82
N ILE A 240 35.63 14.57 -5.52
CA ILE A 240 35.02 14.37 -6.85
C ILE A 240 36.09 13.94 -7.85
N LYS A 241 37.24 14.63 -7.92
CA LYS A 241 38.34 14.25 -8.80
C LYS A 241 38.87 12.84 -8.52
N LEU A 242 38.95 12.47 -7.24
CA LEU A 242 39.41 11.14 -6.83
C LEU A 242 38.40 10.05 -7.20
N ALA A 243 37.10 10.36 -7.15
CA ALA A 243 36.05 9.46 -7.57
C ALA A 243 36.08 9.22 -9.10
N ASP A 244 36.22 10.31 -9.87
CA ASP A 244 36.37 10.24 -11.31
C ASP A 244 37.60 9.41 -11.74
N ALA A 245 38.73 9.58 -11.06
CA ALA A 245 39.95 8.80 -11.29
C ALA A 245 39.75 7.29 -10.96
N LYS A 246 38.82 6.94 -10.12
CA LYS A 246 38.46 5.57 -9.72
C LYS A 246 37.23 5.02 -10.45
N ASN A 247 36.68 5.72 -11.43
CA ASN A 247 35.43 5.40 -12.12
C ASN A 247 34.23 5.20 -11.15
N LYS A 248 34.19 5.92 -10.05
CA LYS A 248 33.09 5.91 -9.09
C LYS A 248 32.13 7.06 -9.36
N SER A 249 30.84 6.79 -9.30
CA SER A 249 29.83 7.85 -9.38
C SER A 249 29.81 8.70 -8.10
N GLN A 250 29.35 9.95 -8.21
CA GLN A 250 29.15 10.82 -7.04
C GLN A 250 28.17 10.23 -6.02
N SER A 251 27.15 9.50 -6.48
CA SER A 251 26.18 8.83 -5.60
C SER A 251 26.81 7.70 -4.79
N GLU A 252 27.74 6.94 -5.37
CA GLU A 252 28.49 5.90 -4.65
C GLU A 252 29.40 6.53 -3.59
N LEU A 253 30.09 7.62 -3.92
CA LEU A 253 30.95 8.31 -2.97
C LEU A 253 30.16 8.91 -1.79
N LEU A 254 28.98 9.51 -2.07
CA LEU A 254 28.08 9.99 -1.03
C LEU A 254 27.58 8.85 -0.13
N SER A 255 27.27 7.70 -0.72
CA SER A 255 26.84 6.51 0.03
C SER A 255 27.96 5.97 0.94
N GLU A 256 29.20 5.89 0.44
CA GLU A 256 30.36 5.49 1.24
C GLU A 256 30.61 6.47 2.41
N LYS A 257 30.50 7.78 2.14
CA LYS A 257 30.69 8.81 3.16
C LYS A 257 29.60 8.75 4.23
N LEU A 258 28.35 8.50 3.81
CA LEU A 258 27.23 8.32 4.72
C LEU A 258 27.44 7.08 5.61
N SER A 259 27.88 5.96 5.02
CA SER A 259 28.15 4.74 5.78
C SER A 259 29.22 4.95 6.85
N LYS A 260 30.31 5.66 6.51
CA LYS A 260 31.36 6.02 7.48
C LYS A 260 30.84 6.92 8.60
N GLU A 261 29.99 7.89 8.27
CA GLU A 261 29.42 8.79 9.28
C GLU A 261 28.47 8.05 10.22
N ILE A 262 27.64 7.15 9.68
CA ILE A 262 26.76 6.28 10.49
C ILE A 262 27.59 5.40 11.43
N LEU A 263 28.68 4.76 10.93
CA LEU A 263 29.58 3.97 11.73
C LEU A 263 30.19 4.79 12.87
N HIS A 264 30.68 5.99 12.56
CA HIS A 264 31.25 6.90 13.57
C HIS A 264 30.22 7.20 14.68
N LYS A 265 28.96 7.51 14.29
CA LYS A 265 27.88 7.77 15.26
C LYS A 265 27.54 6.53 16.10
N VAL A 266 27.54 5.34 15.52
CA VAL A 266 27.32 4.08 16.26
C VAL A 266 28.45 3.86 17.28
N LEU A 267 29.71 4.10 16.92
CA LEU A 267 30.85 3.96 17.84
C LEU A 267 30.79 4.99 18.98
N GLU A 268 30.37 6.23 18.72
CA GLU A 268 30.11 7.24 19.76
C GLU A 268 29.01 6.75 20.74
N LEU A 269 27.91 6.20 20.20
CA LEU A 269 26.82 5.68 21.02
C LEU A 269 27.25 4.46 21.84
N LYS A 270 28.06 3.55 21.28
CA LYS A 270 28.66 2.41 22.02
C LYS A 270 29.46 2.86 23.25
N LYS A 271 30.18 3.99 23.14
CA LYS A 271 30.93 4.55 24.27
C LYS A 271 30.01 5.20 25.32
N LYS A 272 28.88 5.75 24.88
CA LYS A 272 27.96 6.48 25.74
C LYS A 272 26.99 5.57 26.49
N TYR A 273 26.55 4.47 25.86
CA TYR A 273 25.53 3.57 26.40
C TYR A 273 26.11 2.20 26.71
N LYS A 274 25.73 1.67 27.89
CA LYS A 274 26.08 0.29 28.25
C LYS A 274 25.21 -0.67 27.41
N ILE A 275 25.86 -1.53 26.63
CA ILE A 275 25.23 -2.59 25.86
C ILE A 275 25.28 -3.85 26.68
N THR A 276 24.13 -4.49 26.88
CA THR A 276 24.05 -5.80 27.55
C THR A 276 23.51 -6.83 26.54
N VAL A 277 24.28 -7.86 26.29
CA VAL A 277 23.89 -8.98 25.44
C VAL A 277 23.40 -10.11 26.34
N ASN A 278 22.23 -10.66 26.05
CA ASN A 278 21.72 -11.84 26.74
C ASN A 278 22.24 -13.09 26.02
N GLU A 279 23.43 -13.55 26.41
CA GLU A 279 24.12 -14.69 25.80
C GLU A 279 23.28 -15.96 25.89
N ASN A 280 22.57 -16.19 27.00
CA ASN A 280 21.71 -17.37 27.14
C ASN A 280 20.59 -17.42 26.09
N VAL A 281 20.06 -16.27 25.69
CA VAL A 281 19.06 -16.21 24.60
C VAL A 281 19.74 -16.47 23.26
N LEU A 282 20.92 -15.89 23.05
CA LEU A 282 21.68 -16.03 21.80
C LEU A 282 22.06 -17.50 21.56
N ASP A 283 22.58 -18.19 22.59
CA ASP A 283 23.02 -19.60 22.52
C ASP A 283 21.85 -20.58 22.32
N ASN A 284 20.65 -20.20 22.75
CA ASN A 284 19.45 -21.02 22.59
C ASN A 284 18.67 -20.72 21.29
N ILE A 285 19.13 -19.81 20.45
CA ILE A 285 18.49 -19.56 19.15
C ILE A 285 18.75 -20.75 18.23
N LYS A 286 17.71 -21.50 17.92
CA LYS A 286 17.76 -22.54 16.90
C LYS A 286 17.80 -21.90 15.52
N VAL A 287 18.95 -21.94 14.88
CA VAL A 287 19.08 -21.53 13.49
C VAL A 287 18.53 -22.65 12.60
N SER A 288 17.49 -22.36 11.84
CA SER A 288 17.00 -23.28 10.83
C SER A 288 18.03 -23.38 9.70
N THR A 289 18.43 -24.59 9.37
CA THR A 289 19.28 -24.87 8.19
C THR A 289 18.45 -24.90 6.90
N GLU A 290 17.15 -24.91 6.99
CA GLU A 290 16.25 -24.82 5.86
C GLU A 290 15.95 -23.34 5.55
N ASN A 291 16.10 -22.96 4.28
CA ASN A 291 15.64 -21.67 3.77
C ASN A 291 14.11 -21.63 3.87
N ASP A 292 13.59 -21.23 5.02
CA ASP A 292 12.16 -21.01 5.18
C ASP A 292 11.78 -19.76 4.36
N LYS A 293 11.21 -20.00 3.18
CA LYS A 293 10.66 -18.94 2.33
C LYS A 293 9.68 -18.03 3.08
N LYS A 294 9.03 -18.53 4.14
CA LYS A 294 8.13 -17.74 4.99
C LYS A 294 8.87 -16.68 5.81
N ALA A 295 10.09 -16.95 6.26
CA ALA A 295 10.90 -15.94 6.97
C ALA A 295 11.28 -14.77 6.05
N ILE A 296 11.56 -15.07 4.77
CA ILE A 296 11.82 -14.03 3.75
C ILE A 296 10.52 -13.33 3.35
N ASP A 297 9.40 -14.05 3.26
CA ASP A 297 8.07 -13.49 2.96
C ASP A 297 7.57 -12.50 4.02
N MET A 298 8.03 -12.58 5.27
CA MET A 298 7.73 -11.57 6.30
C MET A 298 8.30 -10.19 5.96
N TYR A 299 9.35 -10.11 5.15
CA TYR A 299 10.00 -8.86 4.74
C TYR A 299 9.66 -8.45 3.31
N ILE A 300 9.11 -9.36 2.52
CA ILE A 300 8.61 -9.06 1.18
C ILE A 300 7.12 -8.79 1.28
N VAL A 301 6.73 -7.51 1.33
CA VAL A 301 5.32 -7.13 1.16
C VAL A 301 4.88 -7.60 -0.21
N LYS A 302 4.00 -8.60 -0.25
CA LYS A 302 3.40 -9.06 -1.51
C LYS A 302 2.81 -7.86 -2.26
N ARG A 303 3.03 -7.79 -3.57
CA ARG A 303 2.41 -6.77 -4.43
C ARG A 303 0.92 -6.69 -4.12
N GLY A 304 0.45 -5.51 -3.71
CA GLY A 304 -0.96 -5.26 -3.37
C GLY A 304 -1.23 -4.99 -1.89
N ASN A 305 -0.34 -5.27 -0.97
CA ASN A 305 -0.48 -4.79 0.41
C ASN A 305 -0.03 -3.33 0.49
N LEU A 306 -0.96 -2.45 0.74
CA LEU A 306 -0.78 -1.00 0.87
C LEU A 306 -0.13 -0.59 2.22
N ILE A 307 0.73 -1.41 2.79
CA ILE A 307 1.53 -1.03 3.95
C ILE A 307 2.73 -0.26 3.42
N PRO A 308 2.87 1.02 3.77
CA PRO A 308 4.04 1.79 3.39
C PRO A 308 5.27 1.12 3.96
N ARG A 309 6.24 0.86 3.11
CA ARG A 309 7.58 0.50 3.55
C ARG A 309 8.35 1.80 3.76
N PRO A 310 8.66 2.20 4.99
CA PRO A 310 9.80 3.07 5.17
C PRO A 310 11.00 2.34 4.56
N ALA A 311 11.84 3.09 3.84
CA ALA A 311 13.07 2.53 3.30
C ALA A 311 13.75 1.75 4.44
N PHE A 312 13.90 0.43 4.28
CA PHE A 312 14.65 -0.34 5.25
C PHE A 312 16.05 0.28 5.30
N PRO A 313 16.55 0.62 6.49
CA PRO A 313 17.97 0.86 6.58
C PRO A 313 18.63 -0.41 6.03
N THR A 314 19.34 -0.27 4.94
CA THR A 314 20.26 -1.31 4.51
C THR A 314 21.14 -1.59 5.71
N ILE A 315 21.08 -2.82 6.22
CA ILE A 315 22.10 -3.27 7.16
C ILE A 315 23.38 -3.18 6.35
N ASP A 316 24.25 -2.28 6.77
CA ASP A 316 25.56 -2.15 6.17
C ASP A 316 26.25 -3.50 6.36
N ASN A 317 26.74 -4.10 5.28
CA ASN A 317 27.48 -5.37 5.38
C ASN A 317 28.82 -5.17 6.13
N ASP A 318 29.19 -3.93 6.43
CA ASP A 318 30.39 -3.60 7.20
C ASP A 318 30.22 -3.77 8.73
N TRP A 319 29.06 -4.26 9.21
CA TRP A 319 28.85 -4.50 10.64
C TRP A 319 29.90 -5.45 11.25
N ALA A 320 30.45 -6.35 10.45
CA ALA A 320 31.54 -7.27 10.86
C ALA A 320 32.85 -6.53 11.13
N SER A 321 33.03 -5.30 10.65
CA SER A 321 34.19 -4.44 10.89
C SER A 321 34.03 -3.49 12.07
N TRP A 322 32.95 -3.62 12.84
CA TRP A 322 32.62 -2.76 13.97
C TRP A 322 33.23 -3.22 15.31
N GLU A 323 34.20 -4.13 15.28
CA GLU A 323 34.95 -4.57 16.47
C GLU A 323 35.84 -3.48 17.06
#